data_e1154b426964e26bafc320ccaed6f428
#
_entry.id   e1154b426964e26bafc320ccaed6f428
#
_cell.length_a   1.000
_cell.length_b   1.000
_cell.length_c   1.000
_cell.angle_alpha   90.00
_cell.angle_beta   90.00
_cell.angle_gamma   90.00
#
_symmetry.space_group_name_H-M   'P 1'
#
loop_
_entity.id
_entity.type
_entity.pdbx_description
1 polymer ?
#
loop_
_entity_poly.entity_id
_entity_poly.type
_entity_poly.pdbx_seq_one_letter_code
_entity_poly.pdbx_strand_id
1 'polypeptide(L)'
;MPDSQPPPDFRIKAAKLAEEMRSLGTGDLAELRRMQRGAAGCAAFWNLAAKSGFIDETVRTDDWMLIVKVMAILTPKGELPRSGKLRNSLHDPKKRLGALLCDGGDPGWNSSQQPLLSETRLMRLLAEAPARRGASLERIARLLAAKRKTDAGIDCTEIAALVLFPTSKFATRGIARDYYRRLDAAAPEKSQKELA
;
A
#
# COMPACT_ATOMS: atom_id res chain seq x y z
N MET A 1 -15.59 22.21 -5.13
CA MET A 1 -14.14 22.28 -5.13
C MET A 1 -13.63 21.30 -6.18
N PRO A 2 -12.80 21.74 -7.14
CA PRO A 2 -12.25 20.82 -8.13
C PRO A 2 -11.44 19.74 -7.41
N ASP A 3 -11.54 18.52 -7.92
CA ASP A 3 -10.86 17.30 -7.41
C ASP A 3 -9.35 17.45 -7.70
N SER A 4 -8.69 18.33 -6.94
CA SER A 4 -7.29 18.69 -7.17
C SER A 4 -6.41 17.46 -6.96
N GLN A 5 -5.57 17.18 -7.93
CA GLN A 5 -4.57 16.14 -7.79
C GLN A 5 -3.70 16.43 -6.56
N PRO A 6 -3.43 15.45 -5.70
CA PRO A 6 -2.55 15.63 -4.54
C PRO A 6 -1.19 16.22 -4.94
N PRO A 7 -0.62 17.14 -4.15
CA PRO A 7 0.68 17.71 -4.47
C PRO A 7 1.76 16.64 -4.61
N PRO A 8 2.74 16.78 -5.50
CA PRO A 8 3.71 15.72 -5.82
C PRO A 8 4.64 15.33 -4.65
N ASP A 9 4.85 16.24 -3.71
CA ASP A 9 5.80 16.11 -2.61
C ASP A 9 5.62 14.83 -1.75
N PHE A 10 4.36 14.45 -1.42
CA PHE A 10 4.10 13.25 -0.63
C PHE A 10 4.58 11.95 -1.31
N ARG A 11 4.63 11.92 -2.65
CA ARG A 11 5.09 10.74 -3.41
C ARG A 11 6.59 10.53 -3.21
N ILE A 12 7.35 11.63 -3.24
CA ILE A 12 8.79 11.61 -2.99
C ILE A 12 9.05 11.10 -1.57
N LYS A 13 8.32 11.64 -0.58
CA LYS A 13 8.43 11.23 0.83
C LYS A 13 8.06 9.74 1.02
N ALA A 14 6.98 9.27 0.42
CA ALA A 14 6.56 7.88 0.50
C ALA A 14 7.56 6.91 -0.15
N ALA A 15 8.12 7.26 -1.30
CA ALA A 15 9.15 6.46 -1.96
C ALA A 15 10.45 6.43 -1.14
N LYS A 16 10.88 7.58 -0.60
CA LYS A 16 12.05 7.69 0.27
C LYS A 16 11.86 6.90 1.56
N LEU A 17 10.67 6.97 2.17
CA LEU A 17 10.31 6.17 3.34
C LEU A 17 10.49 4.66 3.06
N ALA A 18 10.02 4.16 1.91
CA ALA A 18 10.20 2.77 1.54
C ALA A 18 11.67 2.38 1.40
N GLU A 19 12.51 3.28 0.90
CA GLU A 19 13.94 3.05 0.78
C GLU A 19 14.63 3.00 2.16
N GLU A 20 14.31 3.96 3.04
CA GLU A 20 14.85 3.98 4.41
C GLU A 20 14.45 2.73 5.23
N MET A 21 13.24 2.22 4.99
CA MET A 21 12.77 1.00 5.66
C MET A 21 13.55 -0.26 5.29
N ARG A 22 14.32 -0.28 4.21
CA ARG A 22 15.12 -1.43 3.79
C ARG A 22 16.21 -1.82 4.81
N SER A 23 16.72 -0.85 5.55
CA SER A 23 17.77 -1.02 6.56
C SER A 23 17.26 -1.42 7.95
N LEU A 24 15.95 -1.39 8.18
CA LEU A 24 15.37 -1.62 9.51
C LEU A 24 15.55 -3.06 9.98
N GLY A 25 15.94 -3.21 11.24
CA GLY A 25 15.97 -4.50 11.92
C GLY A 25 14.56 -5.06 12.21
N THR A 26 14.53 -6.32 12.64
CA THR A 26 13.27 -6.99 13.02
C THR A 26 12.59 -6.32 14.21
N GLY A 27 13.39 -5.79 15.17
CA GLY A 27 12.91 -5.06 16.33
C GLY A 27 12.16 -3.79 15.94
N ASP A 28 12.81 -2.93 15.12
CA ASP A 28 12.22 -1.68 14.62
C ASP A 28 10.91 -1.94 13.85
N LEU A 29 10.93 -2.92 12.93
CA LEU A 29 9.73 -3.30 12.18
C LEU A 29 8.62 -3.82 13.11
N ALA A 30 8.95 -4.51 14.19
CA ALA A 30 7.97 -4.99 15.16
C ALA A 30 7.36 -3.84 15.97
N GLU A 31 8.16 -2.84 16.35
CA GLU A 31 7.67 -1.62 17.01
C GLU A 31 6.73 -0.83 16.09
N LEU A 32 7.14 -0.59 14.84
CA LEU A 32 6.33 0.11 13.84
C LEU A 32 4.98 -0.56 13.59
N ARG A 33 4.95 -1.90 13.55
CA ARG A 33 3.70 -2.67 13.38
C ARG A 33 2.74 -2.54 14.57
N ARG A 34 3.26 -2.27 15.77
CA ARG A 34 2.49 -2.13 17.00
C ARG A 34 2.06 -0.70 17.30
N MET A 35 2.60 0.30 16.58
CA MET A 35 2.21 1.70 16.79
C MET A 35 0.69 1.89 16.76
N GLN A 36 0.20 2.81 17.58
CA GLN A 36 -1.20 3.20 17.62
C GLN A 36 -1.34 4.68 17.23
N ARG A 37 -2.40 5.01 16.51
CA ARG A 37 -2.75 6.41 16.23
C ARG A 37 -2.95 7.18 17.53
N GLY A 38 -2.52 8.44 17.54
CA GLY A 38 -2.60 9.31 18.73
C GLY A 38 -1.58 8.99 19.82
N ALA A 39 -0.71 7.99 19.63
CA ALA A 39 0.41 7.74 20.54
C ALA A 39 1.60 8.63 20.20
N ALA A 40 2.58 8.70 21.11
CA ALA A 40 3.79 9.51 20.91
C ALA A 40 4.71 9.03 19.76
N GLY A 41 4.43 7.87 19.16
CA GLY A 41 5.32 7.23 18.22
C GLY A 41 6.48 6.49 18.91
N CYS A 42 7.29 5.77 18.12
CA CYS A 42 8.48 5.07 18.61
C CYS A 42 9.74 5.67 17.98
N ALA A 43 10.92 5.34 18.51
CA ALA A 43 12.19 5.86 18.01
C ALA A 43 12.40 5.57 16.51
N ALA A 44 12.05 4.37 16.05
CA ALA A 44 12.13 3.98 14.66
C ALA A 44 11.25 4.88 13.76
N PHE A 45 10.05 5.26 14.20
CA PHE A 45 9.17 6.17 13.47
C PHE A 45 9.79 7.55 13.30
N TRP A 46 10.28 8.15 14.39
CA TRP A 46 10.83 9.50 14.35
C TRP A 46 12.11 9.56 13.51
N ASN A 47 12.96 8.53 13.57
CA ASN A 47 14.14 8.41 12.71
C ASN A 47 13.74 8.34 11.21
N LEU A 48 12.72 7.57 10.88
CA LEU A 48 12.19 7.51 9.51
C LEU A 48 11.61 8.86 9.08
N ALA A 49 10.86 9.54 9.96
CA ALA A 49 10.26 10.85 9.68
C ALA A 49 11.32 11.89 9.33
N ALA A 50 12.41 11.95 10.11
CA ALA A 50 13.52 12.85 9.82
C ALA A 50 14.21 12.54 8.49
N LYS A 51 14.54 11.28 8.26
CA LYS A 51 15.23 10.84 7.04
C LYS A 51 14.37 11.00 5.79
N SER A 52 13.07 10.76 5.90
CA SER A 52 12.13 10.83 4.76
C SER A 52 11.55 12.23 4.52
N GLY A 53 11.82 13.20 5.41
CA GLY A 53 11.47 14.61 5.22
C GLY A 53 10.02 14.95 5.55
N PHE A 54 9.38 14.21 6.48
CA PHE A 54 8.03 14.55 6.97
C PHE A 54 7.96 14.81 8.48
N ILE A 55 9.12 14.97 9.15
CA ILE A 55 9.18 15.20 10.61
C ILE A 55 8.44 16.49 11.02
N ASP A 56 8.44 17.51 10.18
CA ASP A 56 7.81 18.80 10.44
C ASP A 56 6.33 18.85 10.06
N GLU A 57 5.77 17.75 9.54
CA GLU A 57 4.35 17.66 9.19
C GLU A 57 3.48 17.33 10.42
N THR A 58 3.54 18.19 11.46
CA THR A 58 2.91 17.96 12.77
C THR A 58 1.41 17.70 12.69
N VAL A 59 0.68 18.38 11.79
CA VAL A 59 -0.76 18.20 11.58
C VAL A 59 -1.10 16.82 11.00
N ARG A 60 -0.14 16.19 10.30
CA ARG A 60 -0.32 14.89 9.63
C ARG A 60 0.46 13.75 10.29
N THR A 61 0.97 13.96 11.49
CA THR A 61 1.77 12.93 12.20
C THR A 61 1.04 11.61 12.29
N ASP A 62 -0.23 11.62 12.69
CA ASP A 62 -1.05 10.41 12.82
C ASP A 62 -1.29 9.69 11.47
N ASP A 63 -1.39 10.45 10.39
CA ASP A 63 -1.55 9.90 9.05
C ASP A 63 -0.23 9.23 8.61
N TRP A 64 0.91 9.88 8.84
CA TRP A 64 2.22 9.28 8.58
C TRP A 64 2.50 8.07 9.47
N MET A 65 2.08 8.08 10.74
CA MET A 65 2.15 6.90 11.61
C MET A 65 1.38 5.72 11.02
N LEU A 66 0.20 5.95 10.48
CA LEU A 66 -0.59 4.92 9.82
C LEU A 66 0.09 4.42 8.54
N ILE A 67 0.63 5.31 7.70
CA ILE A 67 1.35 4.94 6.48
C ILE A 67 2.57 4.07 6.82
N VAL A 68 3.39 4.51 7.76
CA VAL A 68 4.58 3.77 8.22
C VAL A 68 4.19 2.40 8.76
N LYS A 69 3.14 2.32 9.58
CA LYS A 69 2.62 1.05 10.11
C LYS A 69 2.17 0.11 9.01
N VAL A 70 1.39 0.60 8.05
CA VAL A 70 0.91 -0.20 6.91
C VAL A 70 2.09 -0.71 6.09
N MET A 71 3.07 0.14 5.80
CA MET A 71 4.28 -0.26 5.08
C MET A 71 5.12 -1.26 5.88
N ALA A 72 5.23 -1.10 7.20
CA ALA A 72 5.91 -2.08 8.07
C ALA A 72 5.20 -3.44 8.08
N ILE A 73 3.86 -3.47 8.05
CA ILE A 73 3.08 -4.71 7.91
C ILE A 73 3.38 -5.39 6.57
N LEU A 74 3.47 -4.63 5.50
CA LEU A 74 3.75 -5.11 4.15
C LEU A 74 5.21 -5.50 3.93
N THR A 75 6.14 -4.98 4.71
CA THR A 75 7.56 -5.37 4.64
C THR A 75 7.72 -6.84 5.07
N PRO A 76 8.41 -7.69 4.28
CA PRO A 76 8.59 -9.09 4.61
C PRO A 76 9.18 -9.29 6.01
N LYS A 77 8.69 -10.29 6.72
CA LYS A 77 9.25 -10.72 8.01
C LYS A 77 10.57 -11.43 7.77
N GLY A 78 11.48 -11.31 8.68
CA GLY A 78 12.78 -11.97 8.64
C GLY A 78 13.92 -10.99 8.98
N GLU A 79 15.07 -11.55 9.24
CA GLU A 79 16.28 -10.77 9.51
C GLU A 79 16.81 -10.08 8.26
N LEU A 80 17.64 -9.05 8.46
CA LEU A 80 18.43 -8.50 7.37
C LEU A 80 19.35 -9.58 6.81
N PRO A 81 19.62 -9.58 5.51
CA PRO A 81 20.58 -10.49 4.92
C PRO A 81 21.94 -10.35 5.61
N ARG A 82 22.57 -11.47 6.03
CA ARG A 82 23.83 -11.49 6.78
C ARG A 82 25.02 -10.82 6.04
N SER A 83 24.91 -10.63 4.74
CA SER A 83 25.95 -10.02 3.90
C SER A 83 25.96 -8.49 3.91
N GLY A 84 25.27 -7.83 4.84
CA GLY A 84 25.10 -6.36 4.84
C GLY A 84 24.21 -5.85 3.71
N LYS A 85 23.56 -6.73 2.95
CA LYS A 85 22.60 -6.37 1.91
C LYS A 85 21.33 -5.83 2.54
N LEU A 86 20.82 -4.77 1.95
CA LEU A 86 19.51 -4.23 2.30
C LEU A 86 18.38 -5.18 1.84
N ARG A 87 17.22 -5.10 2.48
CA ARG A 87 15.99 -5.75 1.97
C ARG A 87 15.65 -5.20 0.59
N ASN A 88 14.90 -5.97 -0.20
CA ASN A 88 14.29 -5.42 -1.41
C ASN A 88 13.36 -4.26 -1.05
N SER A 89 13.34 -3.23 -1.87
CA SER A 89 12.43 -2.10 -1.66
C SER A 89 10.98 -2.58 -1.69
N LEU A 90 10.18 -2.10 -0.75
CA LEU A 90 8.73 -2.29 -0.80
C LEU A 90 8.10 -1.50 -1.95
N HIS A 91 8.68 -0.32 -2.28
CA HIS A 91 8.12 0.56 -3.30
C HIS A 91 8.52 0.11 -4.70
N ASP A 92 7.50 -0.17 -5.51
CA ASP A 92 7.59 -0.36 -6.95
C ASP A 92 6.43 0.41 -7.63
N PRO A 93 6.71 1.52 -8.33
CA PRO A 93 5.66 2.35 -8.95
C PRO A 93 4.89 1.63 -10.07
N LYS A 94 5.42 0.52 -10.59
CA LYS A 94 4.76 -0.31 -11.60
C LYS A 94 3.75 -1.28 -10.98
N LYS A 95 3.80 -1.53 -9.68
CA LYS A 95 2.94 -2.48 -8.97
C LYS A 95 1.81 -1.75 -8.27
N ARG A 96 0.78 -1.44 -9.04
CA ARG A 96 -0.39 -0.66 -8.60
C ARG A 96 -1.17 -1.40 -7.52
N LEU A 97 -1.57 -0.68 -6.47
CA LEU A 97 -2.30 -1.25 -5.33
C LEU A 97 -3.59 -1.96 -5.78
N GLY A 98 -4.34 -1.34 -6.71
CA GLY A 98 -5.57 -1.93 -7.23
C GLY A 98 -5.33 -3.29 -7.89
N ALA A 99 -4.32 -3.42 -8.73
CA ALA A 99 -3.97 -4.69 -9.37
C ALA A 99 -3.55 -5.76 -8.33
N LEU A 100 -2.73 -5.37 -7.34
CA LEU A 100 -2.32 -6.27 -6.26
C LEU A 100 -3.49 -6.74 -5.38
N LEU A 101 -4.51 -5.92 -5.20
CA LEU A 101 -5.74 -6.31 -4.50
C LEU A 101 -6.55 -7.34 -5.30
N CYS A 102 -6.37 -7.39 -6.62
CA CYS A 102 -6.99 -8.39 -7.48
C CYS A 102 -6.17 -9.69 -7.49
N ASP A 103 -4.90 -9.64 -7.89
CA ASP A 103 -4.08 -10.82 -8.20
C ASP A 103 -3.05 -11.23 -7.14
N GLY A 104 -2.88 -10.42 -6.09
CA GLY A 104 -1.86 -10.66 -5.06
C GLY A 104 -0.42 -10.55 -5.59
N GLY A 105 -0.21 -9.95 -6.77
CA GLY A 105 1.07 -9.87 -7.44
C GLY A 105 1.49 -11.17 -8.14
N ASP A 106 0.55 -12.08 -8.37
CA ASP A 106 0.80 -13.29 -9.15
C ASP A 106 0.67 -13.02 -10.65
N PRO A 107 1.75 -13.07 -11.43
CA PRO A 107 1.68 -12.87 -12.88
C PRO A 107 0.87 -13.96 -13.59
N GLY A 108 0.77 -15.16 -13.00
CA GLY A 108 -0.02 -16.27 -13.52
C GLY A 108 -1.50 -16.25 -13.14
N TRP A 109 -1.93 -15.23 -12.37
CA TRP A 109 -3.33 -15.12 -11.97
C TRP A 109 -4.26 -14.93 -13.18
N ASN A 110 -5.38 -15.66 -13.20
CA ASN A 110 -6.38 -15.61 -14.24
C ASN A 110 -7.80 -15.56 -13.67
N SER A 111 -8.79 -15.28 -14.50
CA SER A 111 -10.20 -15.07 -14.08
C SER A 111 -10.92 -16.32 -13.55
N SER A 112 -10.33 -17.51 -13.69
CA SER A 112 -10.87 -18.72 -13.04
C SER A 112 -10.61 -18.73 -11.53
N GLN A 113 -9.68 -17.91 -11.08
CA GLN A 113 -9.30 -17.76 -9.68
C GLN A 113 -10.07 -16.58 -9.05
N GLN A 114 -10.39 -16.73 -7.76
CA GLN A 114 -11.01 -15.63 -7.04
C GLN A 114 -10.00 -14.52 -6.78
N PRO A 115 -10.42 -13.24 -6.93
CA PRO A 115 -9.57 -12.12 -6.55
C PRO A 115 -9.17 -12.18 -5.07
N LEU A 116 -7.95 -11.73 -4.76
CA LEU A 116 -7.45 -11.66 -3.39
C LEU A 116 -8.37 -10.88 -2.46
N LEU A 117 -8.84 -9.73 -2.92
CA LEU A 117 -9.87 -8.93 -2.28
C LEU A 117 -11.11 -8.95 -3.17
N SER A 118 -12.25 -9.48 -2.67
CA SER A 118 -13.48 -9.48 -3.46
C SER A 118 -13.95 -8.06 -3.79
N GLU A 119 -14.64 -7.90 -4.91
CA GLU A 119 -15.20 -6.62 -5.37
C GLU A 119 -16.04 -5.91 -4.28
N THR A 120 -16.87 -6.64 -3.56
CA THR A 120 -17.67 -6.10 -2.45
C THR A 120 -16.81 -5.49 -1.36
N ARG A 121 -15.68 -6.15 -1.00
CA ARG A 121 -14.74 -5.64 0.00
C ARG A 121 -13.95 -4.45 -0.51
N LEU A 122 -13.56 -4.46 -1.80
CA LEU A 122 -12.94 -3.32 -2.44
C LEU A 122 -13.86 -2.09 -2.40
N MET A 123 -15.10 -2.24 -2.87
CA MET A 123 -16.06 -1.13 -2.90
C MET A 123 -16.35 -0.60 -1.50
N ARG A 124 -16.43 -1.48 -0.50
CA ARG A 124 -16.56 -1.06 0.90
C ARG A 124 -15.37 -0.23 1.38
N LEU A 125 -14.12 -0.66 1.08
CA LEU A 125 -12.92 0.11 1.41
C LEU A 125 -12.95 1.51 0.78
N LEU A 126 -13.28 1.59 -0.51
CA LEU A 126 -13.24 2.84 -1.26
C LEU A 126 -14.36 3.82 -0.84
N ALA A 127 -15.52 3.28 -0.42
CA ALA A 127 -16.65 4.06 0.08
C ALA A 127 -16.55 4.40 1.57
N GLU A 128 -15.59 3.83 2.30
CA GLU A 128 -15.49 3.98 3.74
C GLU A 128 -15.12 5.41 4.14
N ALA A 129 -15.78 5.90 5.21
CA ALA A 129 -15.48 7.21 5.76
C ALA A 129 -14.00 7.32 6.20
N PRO A 130 -13.36 8.48 6.04
CA PRO A 130 -11.93 8.68 6.35
C PRO A 130 -11.51 8.15 7.72
N ALA A 131 -12.32 8.40 8.76
CA ALA A 131 -12.03 7.97 10.13
C ALA A 131 -11.92 6.45 10.31
N ARG A 132 -12.62 5.65 9.48
CA ARG A 132 -12.64 4.19 9.56
C ARG A 132 -11.66 3.53 8.58
N ARG A 133 -11.30 4.21 7.50
CA ARG A 133 -10.47 3.67 6.41
C ARG A 133 -9.11 3.16 6.90
N GLY A 134 -8.52 3.80 7.91
CA GLY A 134 -7.25 3.37 8.48
C GLY A 134 -7.26 1.94 9.00
N ALA A 135 -8.28 1.56 9.76
CA ALA A 135 -8.43 0.19 10.26
C ALA A 135 -8.64 -0.84 9.14
N SER A 136 -9.37 -0.45 8.09
CA SER A 136 -9.57 -1.30 6.91
C SER A 136 -8.27 -1.46 6.11
N LEU A 137 -7.48 -0.40 5.95
CA LEU A 137 -6.15 -0.47 5.32
C LEU A 137 -5.21 -1.41 6.09
N GLU A 138 -5.18 -1.36 7.41
CA GLU A 138 -4.38 -2.28 8.21
C GLU A 138 -4.80 -3.74 8.00
N ARG A 139 -6.10 -4.04 7.95
CA ARG A 139 -6.61 -5.40 7.68
C ARG A 139 -6.21 -5.88 6.29
N ILE A 140 -6.33 -5.01 5.29
CA ILE A 140 -5.94 -5.31 3.91
C ILE A 140 -4.43 -5.49 3.80
N ALA A 141 -3.64 -4.66 4.47
CA ALA A 141 -2.19 -4.82 4.52
C ALA A 141 -1.78 -6.18 5.10
N ARG A 142 -2.46 -6.65 6.16
CA ARG A 142 -2.21 -7.99 6.72
C ARG A 142 -2.61 -9.10 5.74
N LEU A 143 -3.72 -8.95 5.02
CA LEU A 143 -4.13 -9.89 3.97
C LEU A 143 -3.09 -9.95 2.85
N LEU A 144 -2.65 -8.78 2.33
CA LEU A 144 -1.61 -8.70 1.33
C LEU A 144 -0.28 -9.29 1.82
N ALA A 145 0.13 -8.98 3.06
CA ALA A 145 1.36 -9.52 3.64
C ALA A 145 1.35 -11.03 3.78
N ALA A 146 0.17 -11.64 3.97
CA ALA A 146 0.00 -13.08 4.12
C ALA A 146 -0.11 -13.83 2.77
N LYS A 147 -0.60 -13.17 1.73
CA LYS A 147 -1.01 -13.84 0.49
C LYS A 147 -0.23 -13.40 -0.74
N ARG A 148 0.31 -12.16 -0.80
CA ARG A 148 1.05 -11.71 -1.97
C ARG A 148 2.40 -12.45 -2.11
N LYS A 149 2.90 -12.54 -3.30
CA LYS A 149 4.27 -12.99 -3.57
C LYS A 149 5.25 -12.05 -2.81
N THR A 150 6.18 -12.61 -2.04
CA THR A 150 7.03 -11.85 -1.10
C THR A 150 8.02 -10.90 -1.77
N ASP A 151 8.36 -11.14 -3.02
CA ASP A 151 9.23 -10.35 -3.86
C ASP A 151 8.47 -9.25 -4.66
N ALA A 152 7.15 -9.32 -4.68
CA ALA A 152 6.34 -8.30 -5.34
C ALA A 152 6.36 -7.00 -4.53
N GLY A 153 6.91 -5.93 -5.12
CA GLY A 153 6.77 -4.57 -4.60
C GLY A 153 5.33 -4.07 -4.66
N ILE A 154 5.09 -2.87 -4.18
CA ILE A 154 3.80 -2.17 -4.22
C ILE A 154 4.02 -0.68 -4.41
N ASP A 155 3.16 0.00 -5.14
CA ASP A 155 3.21 1.47 -5.19
C ASP A 155 2.81 2.07 -3.84
N CYS A 156 3.81 2.34 -2.99
CA CYS A 156 3.59 2.93 -1.66
C CYS A 156 2.98 4.33 -1.72
N THR A 157 3.09 5.03 -2.88
CA THR A 157 2.49 6.35 -3.04
C THR A 157 0.97 6.28 -3.08
N GLU A 158 0.38 5.17 -3.52
CA GLU A 158 -1.06 4.97 -3.49
C GLU A 158 -1.59 4.74 -2.07
N ILE A 159 -0.81 4.03 -1.23
CA ILE A 159 -1.13 3.88 0.20
C ILE A 159 -1.10 5.25 0.87
N ALA A 160 -0.05 6.04 0.63
CA ALA A 160 0.07 7.39 1.17
C ALA A 160 -1.07 8.30 0.69
N ALA A 161 -1.43 8.23 -0.60
CA ALA A 161 -2.53 9.02 -1.15
C ALA A 161 -3.88 8.71 -0.48
N LEU A 162 -4.20 7.44 -0.22
CA LEU A 162 -5.44 7.04 0.47
C LEU A 162 -5.55 7.57 1.89
N VAL A 163 -4.42 7.74 2.58
CA VAL A 163 -4.36 8.20 3.96
C VAL A 163 -4.31 9.71 4.04
N LEU A 164 -3.40 10.35 3.29
CA LEU A 164 -3.16 11.80 3.35
C LEU A 164 -4.27 12.61 2.66
N PHE A 165 -4.95 12.01 1.68
CA PHE A 165 -6.01 12.67 0.91
C PHE A 165 -7.29 11.83 0.92
N PRO A 166 -7.88 11.62 2.11
CA PRO A 166 -8.96 10.65 2.30
C PRO A 166 -10.26 11.00 1.56
N THR A 167 -10.44 12.25 1.16
CA THR A 167 -11.60 12.72 0.38
C THR A 167 -11.31 12.77 -1.13
N SER A 168 -10.08 12.50 -1.55
CA SER A 168 -9.70 12.54 -2.97
C SER A 168 -10.34 11.39 -3.74
N LYS A 169 -11.22 11.73 -4.66
CA LYS A 169 -11.78 10.76 -5.62
C LYS A 169 -10.73 10.24 -6.59
N PHE A 170 -9.68 11.01 -6.84
CA PHE A 170 -8.57 10.59 -7.72
C PHE A 170 -7.89 9.33 -7.17
N ALA A 171 -7.55 9.29 -5.87
CA ALA A 171 -6.90 8.14 -5.26
C ALA A 171 -7.80 6.89 -5.29
N THR A 172 -9.07 7.02 -4.87
CA THR A 172 -10.01 5.91 -4.83
C THR A 172 -10.37 5.37 -6.21
N ARG A 173 -10.61 6.26 -7.19
CA ARG A 173 -10.89 5.88 -8.58
C ARG A 173 -9.69 5.23 -9.26
N GLY A 174 -8.47 5.67 -8.94
CA GLY A 174 -7.23 5.06 -9.44
C GLY A 174 -7.15 3.58 -9.05
N ILE A 175 -7.35 3.29 -7.77
CA ILE A 175 -7.32 1.92 -7.25
C ILE A 175 -8.43 1.06 -7.86
N ALA A 176 -9.68 1.58 -7.94
CA ALA A 176 -10.77 0.85 -8.57
C ALA A 176 -10.43 0.51 -10.03
N ARG A 177 -9.99 1.51 -10.81
CA ARG A 177 -9.63 1.34 -12.22
C ARG A 177 -8.56 0.27 -12.41
N ASP A 178 -7.51 0.29 -11.60
CA ASP A 178 -6.38 -0.64 -11.75
C ASP A 178 -6.77 -2.06 -11.30
N TYR A 179 -7.68 -2.20 -10.33
CA TYR A 179 -8.27 -3.48 -9.96
C TYR A 179 -9.11 -4.08 -11.09
N TYR A 180 -10.05 -3.30 -11.64
CA TYR A 180 -10.93 -3.80 -12.72
C TYR A 180 -10.18 -4.04 -14.02
N ARG A 181 -9.16 -3.24 -14.35
CA ARG A 181 -8.26 -3.53 -15.48
C ARG A 181 -7.56 -4.88 -15.32
N ARG A 182 -7.12 -5.20 -14.12
CA ARG A 182 -6.47 -6.48 -13.86
C ARG A 182 -7.45 -7.64 -13.93
N LEU A 183 -8.65 -7.44 -13.42
CA LEU A 183 -9.74 -8.41 -13.48
C LEU A 183 -10.15 -8.70 -14.93
N ASP A 184 -10.33 -7.66 -15.73
CA ASP A 184 -10.74 -7.75 -17.14
C ASP A 184 -9.64 -8.38 -18.03
N ALA A 185 -8.38 -7.95 -17.84
CA ALA A 185 -7.24 -8.50 -18.56
C ALA A 185 -7.00 -10.00 -18.35
N ALA A 186 -7.57 -10.57 -17.29
CA ALA A 186 -7.49 -11.98 -16.99
C ALA A 186 -8.73 -12.76 -17.47
N ALA A 187 -9.77 -12.07 -17.96
CA ALA A 187 -10.92 -12.74 -18.57
C ALA A 187 -10.48 -13.50 -19.83
N PRO A 188 -10.94 -14.75 -20.02
CA PRO A 188 -10.66 -15.45 -21.26
C PRO A 188 -11.21 -14.62 -22.42
N GLU A 189 -10.44 -14.50 -23.51
CA GLU A 189 -10.92 -13.88 -24.75
C GLU A 189 -12.26 -14.53 -25.10
N LYS A 190 -13.34 -13.76 -25.01
CA LYS A 190 -14.64 -14.19 -25.51
C LYS A 190 -14.43 -14.50 -26.97
N SER A 191 -14.48 -15.78 -27.31
CA SER A 191 -14.34 -16.26 -28.67
C SER A 191 -15.22 -15.43 -29.58
N GLN A 192 -14.64 -14.64 -30.46
CA GLN A 192 -15.31 -13.98 -31.59
C GLN A 192 -15.85 -15.01 -32.60
N LYS A 193 -16.32 -16.16 -32.15
CA LYS A 193 -16.78 -17.29 -32.96
C LYS A 193 -18.29 -17.53 -32.88
N GLU A 194 -19.08 -16.52 -32.55
CA GLU A 194 -20.55 -16.66 -32.65
C GLU A 194 -21.20 -15.53 -33.46
N LEU A 195 -20.56 -15.08 -34.53
CA LEU A 195 -21.20 -14.24 -35.56
C LEU A 195 -20.54 -14.52 -36.91
N ALA A 196 -20.73 -15.73 -37.41
CA ALA A 196 -20.52 -16.05 -38.79
C ALA A 196 -21.58 -17.04 -39.26
#